data_0cc93c721078c075a6ab337c09b2826a
#
_entry.id   0cc93c721078c075a6ab337c09b2826a
#
_cell.length_a   1.000
_cell.length_b   1.000
_cell.length_c   1.000
_cell.angle_alpha   90.00
_cell.angle_beta   90.00
_cell.angle_gamma   90.00
#
_symmetry.space_group_name_H-M   'P 1'
#
loop_
_entity.id
_entity.type
_entity.pdbx_description
1 polymer ?
#
loop_
_entity_poly.entity_id
_entity_poly.type
_entity_poly.pdbx_seq_one_letter_code
_entity_poly.pdbx_strand_id
1 'polypeptide(L)'
;MRTIYLQLVGLVLIGLMGFAPGAVAAEEAGFKPIFDGKTLNGWKAPDMSHWSVEEGAITGRSTQEHPVKSNQFLVWQLGELDDFELKLKYRISGTSSANSGVQVRSRVDKDGHVAGYQADIDRAGQWAGALYDERGRGMLATRGQKTIIDSDGKTTYTAIGDPKTLMAIINKDGWNDYHITALGNGITLEINGKVTAVVVDHDQKNRDRSGVLALQLHAGPPMAVQFKDIQLKRLGMCQKKKVVMVAGPRSHGYGAHEHNAGWLLLAKMLNENMSGIQAAVYTNGWPRDPTAFDNADAVAIFCDGGGGHVVMRHLEETDKLAKKGVGIACFHYGVEVPKGEPGNYLLDWIGGYFETFWSVNPHWEAEFKKLPKHPITRGVKPFSMNDEWYYHMRFVEDMKNVTPILTAIPPDSTRRRGNDAHGGNPHVRARMGMPEHVAWAYERPDGGRGFGFTGGHWHWSWASNDFRKLVLNSLVWITGAEVPPDGIPSKTPSLDELEANQDYPKPDNWDRERIQQMIEQWNH
;
A
#
# COMPACT_ATOMS: atom_id res chain seq x y z
N MET A 1 66.47 38.69 -47.03
CA MET A 1 67.09 37.59 -46.28
C MET A 1 66.56 37.67 -44.87
N ARG A 2 65.54 36.83 -44.53
CA ARG A 2 65.04 36.70 -43.17
C ARG A 2 64.90 35.20 -42.86
N THR A 3 65.71 34.74 -41.95
CA THR A 3 65.85 33.38 -41.48
C THR A 3 64.70 33.09 -40.50
N ILE A 4 63.92 32.02 -40.77
CA ILE A 4 62.83 31.55 -39.90
C ILE A 4 63.41 30.38 -39.07
N TYR A 5 63.37 30.54 -37.74
CA TYR A 5 63.64 29.46 -36.78
C TYR A 5 62.35 28.63 -36.55
N LEU A 6 62.43 27.33 -36.83
CA LEU A 6 61.45 26.35 -36.43
C LEU A 6 61.74 25.90 -34.98
N GLN A 7 60.80 26.15 -34.07
CA GLN A 7 60.76 25.50 -32.74
C GLN A 7 59.92 24.27 -32.80
N LEU A 8 60.50 23.10 -32.54
CA LEU A 8 59.73 21.86 -32.25
C LEU A 8 59.14 21.94 -30.83
N VAL A 9 57.81 21.85 -30.72
CA VAL A 9 57.10 21.63 -29.46
C VAL A 9 56.72 20.16 -29.39
N GLY A 10 57.32 19.42 -28.46
CA GLY A 10 56.96 18.04 -28.19
C GLY A 10 55.63 17.96 -27.43
N LEU A 11 54.63 17.33 -28.01
CA LEU A 11 53.37 16.99 -27.34
C LEU A 11 53.55 15.70 -26.52
N VAL A 12 53.48 15.82 -25.20
CA VAL A 12 53.34 14.69 -24.28
C VAL A 12 51.85 14.34 -24.22
N LEU A 13 51.44 13.22 -24.81
CA LEU A 13 50.12 12.66 -24.64
C LEU A 13 50.04 11.96 -23.27
N ILE A 14 49.36 12.59 -22.31
CA ILE A 14 48.92 11.95 -21.07
C ILE A 14 47.59 11.24 -21.40
N GLY A 15 47.64 9.91 -21.47
CA GLY A 15 46.44 9.09 -21.64
C GLY A 15 45.55 9.16 -20.38
N LEU A 16 44.46 9.91 -20.44
CA LEU A 16 43.37 9.82 -19.49
C LEU A 16 42.58 8.53 -19.79
N MET A 17 42.78 7.49 -18.96
CA MET A 17 41.84 6.38 -18.89
C MET A 17 40.52 6.92 -18.33
N GLY A 18 39.58 7.24 -19.22
CA GLY A 18 38.20 7.55 -18.88
C GLY A 18 37.53 6.29 -18.36
N PHE A 19 37.22 6.25 -17.07
CA PHE A 19 36.19 5.33 -16.55
C PHE A 19 34.87 5.69 -17.25
N ALA A 20 34.39 4.82 -18.11
CA ALA A 20 33.05 4.93 -18.65
C ALA A 20 32.05 4.75 -17.46
N PRO A 21 31.14 5.70 -17.18
CA PRO A 21 30.07 5.44 -16.24
C PRO A 21 29.23 4.28 -16.79
N GLY A 22 29.00 3.26 -15.97
CA GLY A 22 28.14 2.13 -16.32
C GLY A 22 26.82 2.69 -16.84
N ALA A 23 26.43 2.26 -18.03
CA ALA A 23 25.14 2.62 -18.61
C ALA A 23 24.04 2.18 -17.64
N VAL A 24 23.41 3.14 -16.98
CA VAL A 24 22.12 2.92 -16.32
C VAL A 24 21.17 2.57 -17.46
N ALA A 25 20.73 1.31 -17.50
CA ALA A 25 19.70 0.90 -18.44
C ALA A 25 18.52 1.88 -18.31
N ALA A 26 18.05 2.43 -19.43
CA ALA A 26 16.91 3.30 -19.43
C ALA A 26 15.75 2.57 -18.71
N GLU A 27 15.18 3.19 -17.67
CA GLU A 27 14.03 2.61 -16.96
C GLU A 27 12.93 2.37 -17.98
N GLU A 28 12.55 1.10 -18.14
CA GLU A 28 11.41 0.74 -18.98
C GLU A 28 10.15 1.31 -18.32
N ALA A 29 9.32 2.03 -19.10
CA ALA A 29 8.23 2.83 -18.57
C ALA A 29 7.34 2.07 -17.58
N GLY A 30 7.29 2.55 -16.35
CA GLY A 30 6.46 2.04 -15.25
C GLY A 30 7.08 0.92 -14.43
N PHE A 31 8.23 0.36 -14.79
CA PHE A 31 8.96 -0.58 -13.93
C PHE A 31 9.78 0.15 -12.88
N LYS A 32 9.76 -0.37 -11.65
CA LYS A 32 10.53 0.15 -10.51
C LYS A 32 11.31 -0.97 -9.85
N PRO A 33 12.59 -0.74 -9.50
CA PRO A 33 13.38 -1.74 -8.78
C PRO A 33 12.82 -1.94 -7.36
N ILE A 34 12.64 -3.19 -6.96
CA ILE A 34 12.22 -3.60 -5.61
C ILE A 34 13.35 -4.32 -4.85
N PHE A 35 14.53 -4.37 -5.43
CA PHE A 35 15.78 -4.82 -4.82
C PHE A 35 16.90 -3.86 -5.22
N ASP A 36 17.70 -3.44 -4.24
CA ASP A 36 18.75 -2.40 -4.41
C ASP A 36 20.09 -2.96 -4.90
N GLY A 37 20.21 -4.28 -5.09
CA GLY A 37 21.44 -4.96 -5.45
C GLY A 37 22.49 -5.04 -4.33
N LYS A 38 22.18 -4.60 -3.10
CA LYS A 38 23.15 -4.45 -2.01
C LYS A 38 22.70 -5.04 -0.69
N THR A 39 21.41 -4.92 -0.35
CA THR A 39 20.86 -5.29 0.95
C THR A 39 19.59 -6.13 0.82
N LEU A 40 19.26 -6.89 1.87
CA LEU A 40 17.98 -7.57 2.00
C LEU A 40 16.91 -6.69 2.68
N ASN A 41 17.08 -5.37 2.69
CA ASN A 41 16.07 -4.45 3.21
C ASN A 41 14.74 -4.61 2.47
N GLY A 42 13.65 -4.82 3.24
CA GLY A 42 12.34 -5.08 2.65
C GLY A 42 12.09 -6.55 2.28
N TRP A 43 13.02 -7.46 2.59
CA TRP A 43 12.91 -8.89 2.40
C TRP A 43 13.12 -9.64 3.71
N LYS A 44 12.33 -10.67 3.98
CA LYS A 44 12.39 -11.43 5.23
C LYS A 44 12.06 -12.90 5.02
N ALA A 45 12.81 -13.78 5.70
CA ALA A 45 12.52 -15.20 5.83
C ALA A 45 12.43 -15.59 7.30
N PRO A 46 11.80 -16.70 7.67
CA PRO A 46 11.87 -17.26 9.03
C PRO A 46 13.31 -17.52 9.48
N ASP A 47 14.14 -18.05 8.57
CA ASP A 47 15.57 -18.22 8.79
C ASP A 47 16.37 -17.44 7.74
N MET A 48 16.93 -16.29 8.15
CA MET A 48 17.73 -15.43 7.30
C MET A 48 19.15 -15.97 7.05
N SER A 49 19.62 -17.00 7.78
CA SER A 49 20.97 -17.52 7.63
C SER A 49 21.24 -18.21 6.29
N HIS A 50 20.17 -18.60 5.58
CA HIS A 50 20.24 -19.14 4.22
C HIS A 50 20.28 -18.06 3.13
N TRP A 51 20.12 -16.77 3.47
CA TRP A 51 19.96 -15.69 2.51
C TRP A 51 21.02 -14.61 2.67
N SER A 52 21.64 -14.24 1.56
CA SER A 52 22.67 -13.22 1.48
C SER A 52 22.50 -12.39 0.21
N VAL A 53 23.32 -11.33 0.07
CA VAL A 53 23.53 -10.65 -1.21
C VAL A 53 24.95 -10.95 -1.67
N GLU A 54 25.07 -11.61 -2.82
CA GLU A 54 26.35 -11.97 -3.44
C GLU A 54 26.36 -11.47 -4.88
N GLU A 55 27.42 -10.75 -5.28
CA GLU A 55 27.59 -10.20 -6.64
C GLU A 55 26.38 -9.38 -7.15
N GLY A 56 25.73 -8.63 -6.26
CA GLY A 56 24.55 -7.84 -6.61
C GLY A 56 23.26 -8.65 -6.78
N ALA A 57 23.22 -9.88 -6.29
CA ALA A 57 22.06 -10.77 -6.37
C ALA A 57 21.63 -11.27 -4.99
N ILE A 58 20.34 -11.34 -4.74
CA ILE A 58 19.79 -12.11 -3.64
C ILE A 58 20.17 -13.57 -3.85
N THR A 59 20.84 -14.17 -2.88
CA THR A 59 21.34 -15.54 -2.94
C THR A 59 20.73 -16.37 -1.85
N GLY A 60 19.95 -17.38 -2.22
CA GLY A 60 19.53 -18.48 -1.34
C GLY A 60 20.51 -19.65 -1.47
N ARG A 61 21.05 -20.13 -0.34
CA ARG A 61 22.09 -21.17 -0.33
C ARG A 61 21.84 -22.22 0.73
N SER A 62 22.03 -23.49 0.34
CA SER A 62 22.19 -24.61 1.26
C SER A 62 23.52 -25.30 1.02
N THR A 63 24.14 -25.82 2.09
CA THR A 63 25.39 -26.59 2.05
C THR A 63 25.23 -27.91 2.80
N GLN A 64 26.25 -28.77 2.80
CA GLN A 64 26.23 -29.99 3.62
C GLN A 64 26.24 -29.64 5.12
N GLU A 65 26.96 -28.59 5.50
CA GLU A 65 27.09 -28.11 6.88
C GLU A 65 25.84 -27.33 7.33
N HIS A 66 25.16 -26.70 6.37
CA HIS A 66 23.93 -25.90 6.62
C HIS A 66 22.81 -26.30 5.64
N PRO A 67 22.21 -27.49 5.86
CA PRO A 67 21.19 -28.04 4.96
C PRO A 67 19.82 -27.37 5.17
N VAL A 68 19.06 -27.22 4.10
CA VAL A 68 17.64 -26.85 4.14
C VAL A 68 16.79 -28.11 4.27
N LYS A 69 16.12 -28.28 5.42
CA LYS A 69 15.28 -29.46 5.72
C LYS A 69 13.84 -29.31 5.22
N SER A 70 13.35 -28.08 5.10
CA SER A 70 12.04 -27.73 4.54
C SER A 70 12.21 -26.49 3.68
N ASN A 71 11.35 -26.31 2.67
CA ASN A 71 11.40 -25.16 1.79
C ASN A 71 11.46 -23.85 2.58
N GLN A 72 12.41 -22.99 2.23
CA GLN A 72 12.57 -21.64 2.78
C GLN A 72 12.08 -20.61 1.76
N PHE A 73 11.47 -19.55 2.26
CA PHE A 73 10.95 -18.49 1.42
C PHE A 73 11.41 -17.13 1.93
N LEU A 74 12.04 -16.37 1.04
CA LEU A 74 12.36 -14.97 1.29
C LEU A 74 11.21 -14.11 0.78
N VAL A 75 10.42 -13.57 1.68
CA VAL A 75 9.18 -12.83 1.39
C VAL A 75 9.48 -11.34 1.28
N TRP A 76 9.02 -10.71 0.21
CA TRP A 76 9.00 -9.26 0.07
C TRP A 76 7.95 -8.65 1.01
N GLN A 77 8.38 -7.73 1.88
CA GLN A 77 7.59 -7.20 3.00
C GLN A 77 6.91 -5.86 2.71
N LEU A 78 7.13 -5.28 1.54
CA LEU A 78 6.73 -3.89 1.29
C LEU A 78 5.34 -3.76 0.65
N GLY A 79 4.65 -4.86 0.42
CA GLY A 79 3.27 -4.85 -0.07
C GLY A 79 2.84 -6.19 -0.67
N GLU A 80 1.55 -6.34 -0.93
CA GLU A 80 0.99 -7.46 -1.67
C GLU A 80 0.88 -7.12 -3.15
N LEU A 81 0.89 -8.14 -4.01
CA LEU A 81 0.73 -8.03 -5.45
C LEU A 81 -0.65 -8.53 -5.87
N ASP A 82 -1.33 -7.73 -6.69
CA ASP A 82 -2.60 -8.05 -7.34
C ASP A 82 -2.41 -8.23 -8.86
N ASP A 83 -2.63 -7.18 -9.66
CA ASP A 83 -2.33 -7.16 -11.09
C ASP A 83 -0.96 -6.48 -11.31
N PHE A 84 -0.02 -7.19 -11.92
CA PHE A 84 1.37 -6.73 -12.03
C PHE A 84 2.12 -7.36 -13.21
N GLU A 85 3.24 -6.75 -13.56
CA GLU A 85 4.35 -7.33 -14.30
C GLU A 85 5.59 -7.36 -13.39
N LEU A 86 6.22 -8.52 -13.28
CA LEU A 86 7.47 -8.73 -12.54
C LEU A 86 8.55 -9.20 -13.49
N LYS A 87 9.66 -8.49 -13.55
CA LYS A 87 10.86 -8.86 -14.30
C LYS A 87 11.99 -9.12 -13.33
N LEU A 88 12.71 -10.19 -13.54
CA LEU A 88 13.92 -10.52 -12.78
C LEU A 88 14.86 -11.40 -13.60
N LYS A 89 16.10 -11.49 -13.16
CA LYS A 89 17.03 -12.51 -13.64
C LYS A 89 17.26 -13.55 -12.57
N TYR A 90 17.32 -14.81 -12.97
CA TYR A 90 17.68 -15.89 -12.07
C TYR A 90 18.82 -16.77 -12.63
N ARG A 91 19.59 -17.39 -11.75
CA ARG A 91 20.45 -18.53 -12.05
C ARG A 91 20.39 -19.55 -10.90
N ILE A 92 20.51 -20.84 -11.22
CA ILE A 92 20.45 -21.93 -10.24
C ILE A 92 21.64 -22.87 -10.44
N SER A 93 22.26 -23.29 -9.34
CA SER A 93 23.39 -24.22 -9.32
C SER A 93 23.21 -25.30 -8.27
N GLY A 94 23.89 -26.41 -8.43
CA GLY A 94 23.76 -27.59 -7.58
C GLY A 94 23.62 -28.86 -8.39
N THR A 95 23.06 -29.90 -7.79
CA THR A 95 22.74 -31.15 -8.50
C THR A 95 21.56 -30.99 -9.46
N SER A 96 21.25 -32.00 -10.26
CA SER A 96 20.06 -31.97 -11.14
C SER A 96 18.74 -31.84 -10.38
N SER A 97 18.71 -32.15 -9.08
CA SER A 97 17.53 -32.00 -8.22
C SER A 97 17.39 -30.61 -7.59
N ALA A 98 18.31 -29.68 -7.88
CA ALA A 98 18.17 -28.29 -7.39
C ALA A 98 16.91 -27.64 -7.99
N ASN A 99 16.07 -27.12 -7.10
CA ASN A 99 14.75 -26.55 -7.42
C ASN A 99 14.54 -25.24 -6.69
N SER A 100 13.74 -24.36 -7.26
CA SER A 100 13.38 -23.06 -6.74
C SER A 100 12.11 -22.55 -7.43
N GLY A 101 11.67 -21.36 -7.09
CA GLY A 101 10.56 -20.70 -7.74
C GLY A 101 10.35 -19.27 -7.26
N VAL A 102 9.51 -18.57 -7.98
CA VAL A 102 9.02 -17.25 -7.60
C VAL A 102 7.54 -17.38 -7.25
N GLN A 103 7.22 -17.21 -5.97
CA GLN A 103 5.85 -17.20 -5.46
C GLN A 103 5.21 -15.84 -5.72
N VAL A 104 4.00 -15.83 -6.25
CA VAL A 104 3.23 -14.61 -6.55
C VAL A 104 1.77 -14.78 -6.12
N ARG A 105 1.13 -13.71 -5.71
CA ARG A 105 -0.25 -13.75 -5.19
C ARG A 105 -0.45 -14.85 -4.15
N SER A 106 0.56 -15.11 -3.34
CA SER A 106 0.60 -16.23 -2.39
C SER A 106 0.31 -15.75 -0.97
N ARG A 107 0.05 -16.69 -0.06
CA ARG A 107 -0.12 -16.42 1.36
C ARG A 107 1.01 -17.05 2.18
N VAL A 108 1.30 -16.44 3.33
CA VAL A 108 2.23 -17.02 4.30
C VAL A 108 1.43 -17.80 5.33
N ASP A 109 1.65 -19.10 5.42
CA ASP A 109 1.00 -19.97 6.40
C ASP A 109 1.62 -19.77 7.81
N LYS A 110 0.95 -20.26 8.85
CA LYS A 110 1.40 -20.10 10.27
C LYS A 110 2.78 -20.68 10.54
N ASP A 111 3.22 -21.68 9.77
CA ASP A 111 4.53 -22.29 9.85
C ASP A 111 5.62 -21.55 9.05
N GLY A 112 5.27 -20.40 8.46
CA GLY A 112 6.16 -19.59 7.62
C GLY A 112 6.34 -20.11 6.20
N HIS A 113 5.65 -21.20 5.80
CA HIS A 113 5.62 -21.66 4.42
C HIS A 113 4.78 -20.70 3.55
N VAL A 114 5.18 -20.54 2.29
CA VAL A 114 4.44 -19.72 1.33
C VAL A 114 3.66 -20.62 0.40
N ALA A 115 2.36 -20.44 0.34
CA ALA A 115 1.41 -21.25 -0.43
C ALA A 115 0.68 -20.39 -1.46
N GLY A 116 0.46 -20.93 -2.65
CA GLY A 116 -0.16 -20.24 -3.79
C GLY A 116 0.61 -20.42 -5.08
N TYR A 117 0.47 -19.50 -6.05
CA TYR A 117 1.06 -19.64 -7.37
C TYR A 117 2.58 -19.50 -7.34
N GLN A 118 3.27 -20.49 -7.92
CA GLN A 118 4.72 -20.53 -8.05
C GLN A 118 5.13 -20.65 -9.52
N ALA A 119 5.91 -19.68 -9.98
CA ALA A 119 6.62 -19.75 -11.25
C ALA A 119 7.89 -20.56 -11.06
N ASP A 120 7.89 -21.80 -11.53
CA ASP A 120 8.91 -22.81 -11.22
C ASP A 120 10.25 -22.54 -11.90
N ILE A 121 11.32 -22.88 -11.17
CA ILE A 121 12.72 -22.87 -11.59
C ILE A 121 13.35 -24.17 -11.14
N ASP A 122 13.96 -24.94 -12.06
CA ASP A 122 14.74 -26.12 -11.71
C ASP A 122 15.95 -26.31 -12.63
N ARG A 123 16.99 -26.94 -12.10
CA ARG A 123 18.23 -27.16 -12.84
C ARG A 123 18.13 -28.27 -13.88
N ALA A 124 17.34 -29.31 -13.62
CA ALA A 124 17.11 -30.37 -14.61
C ALA A 124 16.30 -29.89 -15.82
N GLY A 125 15.53 -28.82 -15.64
CA GLY A 125 14.63 -28.29 -16.65
C GLY A 125 13.33 -29.09 -16.81
N GLN A 126 12.98 -29.87 -15.82
CA GLN A 126 11.71 -30.59 -15.80
C GLN A 126 10.54 -29.63 -15.59
N TRP A 127 10.67 -28.73 -14.61
CA TRP A 127 9.61 -27.83 -14.17
C TRP A 127 9.82 -26.37 -14.56
N ALA A 128 11.06 -25.98 -14.94
CA ALA A 128 11.37 -24.59 -15.27
C ALA A 128 10.39 -24.01 -16.30
N GLY A 129 9.75 -22.89 -15.93
CA GLY A 129 8.73 -22.22 -16.71
C GLY A 129 7.34 -22.85 -16.65
N ALA A 130 7.08 -23.74 -15.69
CA ALA A 130 5.75 -24.23 -15.32
C ALA A 130 5.12 -23.35 -14.25
N LEU A 131 3.79 -23.36 -14.13
CA LEU A 131 3.05 -22.73 -13.02
C LEU A 131 2.50 -23.81 -12.09
N TYR A 132 2.91 -23.76 -10.84
CA TYR A 132 2.51 -24.67 -9.76
C TYR A 132 1.67 -23.91 -8.71
N ASP A 133 0.75 -24.58 -8.05
CA ASP A 133 -0.03 -24.05 -6.93
C ASP A 133 0.43 -24.75 -5.64
N GLU A 134 1.39 -24.12 -4.94
CA GLU A 134 2.07 -24.66 -3.76
C GLU A 134 1.08 -24.79 -2.59
N ARG A 135 1.01 -26.00 -1.99
CA ARG A 135 -0.01 -26.35 -0.98
C ARG A 135 -1.45 -26.10 -1.42
N GLY A 136 -1.69 -26.08 -2.74
CA GLY A 136 -2.99 -25.91 -3.34
C GLY A 136 -3.33 -27.04 -4.31
N ARG A 137 -3.60 -26.69 -5.56
CA ARG A 137 -4.04 -27.64 -6.62
C ARG A 137 -2.88 -28.34 -7.35
N GLY A 138 -1.62 -28.06 -7.00
CA GLY A 138 -0.45 -28.66 -7.64
C GLY A 138 -0.14 -28.04 -9.01
N MET A 139 0.27 -28.88 -9.99
CA MET A 139 0.66 -28.40 -11.32
C MET A 139 -0.55 -27.86 -12.10
N LEU A 140 -0.56 -26.55 -12.35
CA LEU A 140 -1.62 -25.88 -13.11
C LEU A 140 -1.32 -25.84 -14.60
N ALA A 141 -0.07 -25.57 -15.00
CA ALA A 141 0.36 -25.62 -16.40
C ALA A 141 1.82 -26.05 -16.50
N THR A 142 2.11 -27.02 -17.34
CA THR A 142 3.49 -27.38 -17.69
C THR A 142 4.04 -26.46 -18.77
N ARG A 143 5.34 -26.44 -18.96
CA ARG A 143 5.99 -25.69 -20.04
C ARG A 143 5.42 -26.08 -21.41
N GLY A 144 5.08 -25.07 -22.22
CA GLY A 144 4.44 -25.20 -23.53
C GLY A 144 2.92 -25.33 -23.49
N GLN A 145 2.30 -25.05 -22.33
CA GLN A 145 0.87 -25.26 -22.10
C GLN A 145 0.15 -23.98 -21.73
N LYS A 146 -1.04 -23.78 -22.27
CA LYS A 146 -2.07 -22.87 -21.75
C LYS A 146 -3.15 -23.72 -21.08
N THR A 147 -3.48 -23.40 -19.84
CA THR A 147 -4.54 -24.03 -19.05
C THR A 147 -5.65 -23.01 -18.79
N ILE A 148 -6.90 -23.40 -19.02
CA ILE A 148 -8.09 -22.67 -18.57
C ILE A 148 -8.76 -23.54 -17.49
N ILE A 149 -8.95 -22.96 -16.31
CA ILE A 149 -9.67 -23.55 -15.19
C ILE A 149 -11.01 -22.84 -15.11
N ASP A 150 -12.12 -23.56 -15.29
CA ASP A 150 -13.46 -22.97 -15.23
C ASP A 150 -13.95 -22.73 -13.79
N SER A 151 -15.17 -22.21 -13.63
CA SER A 151 -15.75 -21.90 -12.32
C SER A 151 -15.93 -23.12 -11.39
N ASP A 152 -15.97 -24.31 -11.99
CA ASP A 152 -16.16 -25.58 -11.28
C ASP A 152 -14.82 -26.30 -11.01
N GLY A 153 -13.71 -25.64 -11.38
CA GLY A 153 -12.35 -26.19 -11.22
C GLY A 153 -11.93 -27.18 -12.31
N LYS A 154 -12.72 -27.37 -13.37
CA LYS A 154 -12.38 -28.25 -14.48
C LYS A 154 -11.35 -27.58 -15.39
N THR A 155 -10.35 -28.32 -15.81
CA THR A 155 -9.23 -27.83 -16.59
C THR A 155 -9.34 -28.19 -18.06
N THR A 156 -9.00 -27.25 -18.95
CA THR A 156 -8.84 -27.43 -20.39
C THR A 156 -7.45 -26.98 -20.79
N TYR A 157 -6.78 -27.78 -21.61
CA TYR A 157 -5.39 -27.59 -22.00
C TYR A 157 -5.26 -27.29 -23.50
N THR A 158 -4.35 -26.37 -23.85
CA THR A 158 -3.97 -26.05 -25.22
C THR A 158 -2.45 -25.92 -25.31
N ALA A 159 -1.83 -26.55 -26.29
CA ALA A 159 -0.41 -26.38 -26.55
C ALA A 159 -0.12 -24.97 -27.08
N ILE A 160 0.89 -24.29 -26.54
CA ILE A 160 1.35 -22.96 -26.97
C ILE A 160 2.80 -22.97 -27.47
N GLY A 161 3.46 -24.12 -27.42
CA GLY A 161 4.82 -24.33 -27.89
C GLY A 161 5.30 -25.75 -27.64
N ASP A 162 6.33 -26.18 -28.35
CA ASP A 162 6.98 -27.46 -28.08
C ASP A 162 7.83 -27.38 -26.79
N PRO A 163 7.59 -28.22 -25.77
CA PRO A 163 8.32 -28.16 -24.50
C PRO A 163 9.83 -28.33 -24.61
N LYS A 164 10.32 -29.10 -25.60
CA LYS A 164 11.76 -29.29 -25.85
C LYS A 164 12.41 -28.03 -26.42
N THR A 165 11.76 -27.41 -27.37
CA THR A 165 12.19 -26.13 -27.95
C THR A 165 12.22 -25.04 -26.89
N LEU A 166 11.20 -24.96 -26.06
CA LEU A 166 11.14 -24.01 -24.93
C LEU A 166 12.16 -24.33 -23.83
N MET A 167 12.55 -25.58 -23.68
CA MET A 167 13.65 -25.94 -22.76
C MET A 167 15.01 -25.49 -23.30
N ALA A 168 15.21 -25.55 -24.60
CA ALA A 168 16.50 -25.22 -25.22
C ALA A 168 16.89 -23.73 -25.09
N ILE A 169 15.93 -22.84 -24.80
CA ILE A 169 16.21 -21.41 -24.57
C ILE A 169 16.72 -21.13 -23.15
N ILE A 170 16.54 -22.06 -22.21
CA ILE A 170 16.91 -21.87 -20.80
C ILE A 170 18.42 -22.12 -20.65
N ASN A 171 19.12 -21.10 -20.18
CA ASN A 171 20.55 -21.21 -19.88
C ASN A 171 20.73 -21.93 -18.53
N LYS A 172 21.21 -23.17 -18.57
CA LYS A 172 21.38 -24.01 -17.38
C LYS A 172 22.48 -23.55 -16.43
N ASP A 173 23.51 -22.87 -16.95
CA ASP A 173 24.70 -22.49 -16.19
C ASP A 173 24.86 -20.96 -16.07
N GLY A 174 23.92 -20.19 -16.58
CA GLY A 174 23.94 -18.73 -16.59
C GLY A 174 22.65 -18.07 -16.16
N TRP A 175 22.59 -16.79 -16.36
CA TRP A 175 21.42 -15.98 -16.07
C TRP A 175 20.32 -16.20 -17.11
N ASN A 176 19.09 -16.25 -16.61
CA ASN A 176 17.87 -16.27 -17.41
C ASN A 176 17.00 -15.07 -17.03
N ASP A 177 16.40 -14.42 -18.03
CA ASP A 177 15.36 -13.44 -17.82
C ASP A 177 14.05 -14.16 -17.50
N TYR A 178 13.36 -13.78 -16.43
CA TYR A 178 12.03 -14.27 -16.10
C TYR A 178 11.07 -13.08 -16.04
N HIS A 179 10.02 -13.11 -16.88
CA HIS A 179 8.94 -12.14 -16.87
C HIS A 179 7.64 -12.84 -16.49
N ILE A 180 7.02 -12.38 -15.41
CA ILE A 180 5.77 -12.92 -14.87
C ILE A 180 4.73 -11.82 -14.96
N THR A 181 3.66 -12.07 -15.72
CA THR A 181 2.51 -11.16 -15.83
C THR A 181 1.31 -11.79 -15.16
N ALA A 182 0.73 -11.09 -14.18
CA ALA A 182 -0.55 -11.44 -13.57
C ALA A 182 -1.56 -10.33 -13.84
N LEU A 183 -2.60 -10.62 -14.60
CA LEU A 183 -3.65 -9.67 -14.97
C LEU A 183 -5.02 -10.32 -14.85
N GLY A 184 -5.86 -9.80 -14.00
CA GLY A 184 -7.17 -10.41 -13.75
C GLY A 184 -7.03 -11.87 -13.32
N ASN A 185 -7.67 -12.76 -14.04
CA ASN A 185 -7.63 -14.21 -13.81
C ASN A 185 -6.44 -14.90 -14.50
N GLY A 186 -5.64 -14.15 -15.25
CA GLY A 186 -4.55 -14.69 -16.04
C GLY A 186 -3.20 -14.56 -15.37
N ILE A 187 -2.38 -15.62 -15.50
CA ILE A 187 -0.94 -15.60 -15.19
C ILE A 187 -0.21 -16.10 -16.40
N THR A 188 0.77 -15.34 -16.87
CA THR A 188 1.64 -15.67 -18.01
C THR A 188 3.09 -15.69 -17.53
N LEU A 189 3.79 -16.75 -17.85
CA LEU A 189 5.21 -16.95 -17.58
C LEU A 189 6.01 -16.88 -18.88
N GLU A 190 7.09 -16.09 -18.87
CA GLU A 190 7.98 -15.94 -20.01
C GLU A 190 9.43 -16.05 -19.54
N ILE A 191 10.21 -16.94 -20.17
CA ILE A 191 11.65 -17.08 -19.92
C ILE A 191 12.41 -16.73 -21.21
N ASN A 192 13.41 -15.86 -21.10
CA ASN A 192 14.27 -15.43 -22.20
C ASN A 192 13.48 -15.00 -23.45
N GLY A 193 12.39 -14.22 -23.26
CA GLY A 193 11.55 -13.67 -24.32
C GLY A 193 10.61 -14.69 -24.98
N LYS A 194 10.36 -15.85 -24.35
CA LYS A 194 9.41 -16.85 -24.83
C LYS A 194 8.40 -17.21 -23.76
N VAL A 195 7.12 -17.15 -24.09
CA VAL A 195 6.03 -17.60 -23.23
C VAL A 195 6.18 -19.10 -22.99
N THR A 196 6.29 -19.49 -21.73
CA THR A 196 6.48 -20.89 -21.31
C THR A 196 5.22 -21.52 -20.77
N ALA A 197 4.37 -20.76 -20.05
CA ALA A 197 3.09 -21.23 -19.55
C ALA A 197 2.09 -20.09 -19.44
N VAL A 198 0.80 -20.43 -19.59
CA VAL A 198 -0.32 -19.50 -19.38
C VAL A 198 -1.39 -20.22 -18.58
N VAL A 199 -1.90 -19.59 -17.54
CA VAL A 199 -3.09 -20.08 -16.79
C VAL A 199 -4.13 -18.98 -16.78
N VAL A 200 -5.39 -19.32 -17.08
CA VAL A 200 -6.57 -18.48 -16.88
C VAL A 200 -7.47 -19.19 -15.90
N ASP A 201 -7.55 -18.64 -14.68
CA ASP A 201 -8.18 -19.29 -13.53
C ASP A 201 -9.50 -18.63 -13.17
N HIS A 202 -10.62 -19.28 -13.49
CA HIS A 202 -11.96 -18.83 -13.14
C HIS A 202 -12.51 -19.47 -11.86
N ASP A 203 -11.78 -20.37 -11.21
CA ASP A 203 -12.20 -21.01 -9.96
C ASP A 203 -12.16 -20.01 -8.80
N GLN A 204 -13.28 -19.39 -8.52
CA GLN A 204 -13.40 -18.35 -7.49
C GLN A 204 -13.09 -18.85 -6.07
N LYS A 205 -13.21 -20.14 -5.84
CA LYS A 205 -12.99 -20.75 -4.53
C LYS A 205 -11.51 -20.93 -4.21
N ASN A 206 -10.72 -21.28 -5.21
CA ASN A 206 -9.33 -21.71 -5.01
C ASN A 206 -8.29 -20.80 -5.65
N ARG A 207 -8.71 -19.80 -6.45
CA ARG A 207 -7.77 -18.85 -7.05
C ARG A 207 -7.37 -17.76 -6.09
N ASP A 208 -6.10 -17.35 -6.14
CA ASP A 208 -5.58 -16.18 -5.44
C ASP A 208 -5.56 -14.97 -6.38
N ARG A 209 -6.10 -13.82 -5.93
CA ARG A 209 -6.16 -12.57 -6.71
C ARG A 209 -5.14 -11.56 -6.26
N SER A 210 -4.64 -11.70 -5.05
CA SER A 210 -3.58 -10.89 -4.46
C SER A 210 -2.82 -11.70 -3.42
N GLY A 211 -1.66 -11.22 -3.02
CA GLY A 211 -0.88 -11.83 -1.98
C GLY A 211 0.61 -11.47 -2.07
N VAL A 212 1.43 -12.15 -1.31
CA VAL A 212 2.86 -11.87 -1.21
C VAL A 212 3.64 -12.31 -2.45
N LEU A 213 4.79 -11.64 -2.65
CA LEU A 213 5.90 -12.08 -3.50
C LEU A 213 6.95 -12.77 -2.62
N ALA A 214 7.42 -13.95 -3.02
CA ALA A 214 8.52 -14.60 -2.33
C ALA A 214 9.43 -15.37 -3.28
N LEU A 215 10.69 -15.55 -2.87
CA LEU A 215 11.70 -16.34 -3.56
C LEU A 215 11.93 -17.63 -2.78
N GLN A 216 11.90 -18.78 -3.44
CA GLN A 216 12.05 -20.08 -2.79
C GLN A 216 13.51 -20.55 -2.80
N LEU A 217 13.95 -21.13 -1.69
CA LEU A 217 15.09 -22.05 -1.59
C LEU A 217 14.54 -23.42 -1.21
N HIS A 218 14.56 -24.36 -2.16
CA HIS A 218 13.96 -25.68 -1.99
C HIS A 218 14.81 -26.58 -1.09
N ALA A 219 14.16 -27.40 -0.28
CA ALA A 219 14.80 -28.45 0.52
C ALA A 219 15.44 -29.51 -0.37
N GLY A 220 16.60 -30.01 0.03
CA GLY A 220 17.28 -31.05 -0.72
C GLY A 220 18.80 -30.97 -0.65
N PRO A 221 19.51 -31.56 -1.64
CA PRO A 221 20.97 -31.49 -1.71
C PRO A 221 21.47 -30.03 -1.79
N PRO A 222 22.75 -29.82 -1.45
CA PRO A 222 23.37 -28.51 -1.54
C PRO A 222 23.16 -27.82 -2.88
N MET A 223 22.70 -26.57 -2.82
CA MET A 223 22.39 -25.76 -4.00
C MET A 223 22.54 -24.25 -3.70
N ALA A 224 22.60 -23.48 -4.76
CA ALA A 224 22.40 -22.03 -4.67
C ALA A 224 21.45 -21.55 -5.78
N VAL A 225 20.56 -20.64 -5.43
CA VAL A 225 19.74 -19.90 -6.38
C VAL A 225 19.97 -18.40 -6.18
N GLN A 226 20.04 -17.67 -7.26
CA GLN A 226 20.30 -16.25 -7.24
C GLN A 226 19.28 -15.49 -8.07
N PHE A 227 18.91 -14.31 -7.57
CA PHE A 227 17.95 -13.40 -8.19
C PHE A 227 18.49 -11.97 -8.21
N LYS A 228 18.39 -11.29 -9.34
CA LYS A 228 18.79 -9.88 -9.47
C LYS A 228 17.92 -9.13 -10.47
N ASP A 229 18.16 -7.83 -10.59
CA ASP A 229 17.45 -6.93 -11.48
C ASP A 229 15.92 -7.07 -11.31
N ILE A 230 15.48 -7.18 -10.04
CA ILE A 230 14.07 -7.43 -9.71
C ILE A 230 13.31 -6.12 -9.84
N GLN A 231 12.43 -6.04 -10.84
CA GLN A 231 11.65 -4.87 -11.19
C GLN A 231 10.17 -5.20 -11.21
N LEU A 232 9.38 -4.37 -10.59
CA LEU A 232 7.93 -4.51 -10.48
C LEU A 232 7.23 -3.33 -11.15
N LYS A 233 6.17 -3.64 -11.92
CA LYS A 233 5.21 -2.68 -12.45
C LYS A 233 3.81 -3.10 -12.02
N ARG A 234 3.12 -2.27 -11.25
CA ARG A 234 1.72 -2.53 -10.92
C ARG A 234 0.83 -2.15 -12.10
N LEU A 235 -0.03 -3.09 -12.47
CA LEU A 235 -1.05 -2.88 -13.49
C LEU A 235 -2.33 -2.44 -12.77
N GLY A 236 -2.96 -1.34 -13.22
CA GLY A 236 -4.24 -0.93 -12.66
C GLY A 236 -5.28 -2.02 -12.92
N MET A 237 -6.00 -2.43 -11.88
CA MET A 237 -7.12 -3.36 -12.06
C MET A 237 -8.16 -2.73 -12.99
N CYS A 238 -8.39 -3.35 -14.13
CA CYS A 238 -9.25 -2.86 -15.22
C CYS A 238 -10.73 -2.75 -14.82
N GLN A 239 -11.11 -2.19 -13.69
CA GLN A 239 -12.48 -1.90 -13.26
C GLN A 239 -12.58 -1.46 -11.77
N LYS A 240 -11.46 -1.34 -11.04
CA LYS A 240 -11.51 -0.90 -9.63
C LYS A 240 -10.77 0.42 -9.46
N LYS A 241 -11.35 1.29 -8.65
CA LYS A 241 -10.70 2.49 -8.14
C LYS A 241 -9.84 2.11 -6.93
N LYS A 242 -8.58 2.56 -6.92
CA LYS A 242 -7.62 2.26 -5.84
C LYS A 242 -7.54 3.41 -4.85
N VAL A 243 -7.81 3.14 -3.57
CA VAL A 243 -7.46 4.03 -2.46
C VAL A 243 -6.27 3.48 -1.68
N VAL A 244 -5.20 4.26 -1.61
CA VAL A 244 -4.03 3.98 -0.79
C VAL A 244 -4.24 4.59 0.58
N MET A 245 -4.26 3.77 1.62
CA MET A 245 -4.52 4.16 3.00
C MET A 245 -3.22 4.13 3.79
N VAL A 246 -2.68 5.31 4.09
CA VAL A 246 -1.40 5.46 4.81
C VAL A 246 -1.69 5.64 6.29
N ALA A 247 -1.26 4.67 7.11
CA ALA A 247 -1.34 4.72 8.57
C ALA A 247 -0.03 5.22 9.16
N GLY A 248 -0.07 6.22 10.04
CA GLY A 248 1.07 6.68 10.80
C GLY A 248 1.64 5.60 11.72
N PRO A 249 2.85 5.82 12.27
CA PRO A 249 3.40 4.95 13.30
C PRO A 249 2.53 5.01 14.57
N ARG A 250 2.72 4.04 15.46
CA ARG A 250 2.03 3.99 16.75
C ARG A 250 2.24 5.29 17.55
N SER A 251 1.19 5.75 18.22
CA SER A 251 1.25 6.90 19.11
C SER A 251 0.17 6.80 20.20
N HIS A 252 0.21 7.70 21.18
CA HIS A 252 -0.74 7.80 22.30
C HIS A 252 -0.80 6.52 23.15
N GLY A 253 -1.85 5.72 23.08
CA GLY A 253 -2.03 4.51 23.87
C GLY A 253 -3.16 3.64 23.33
N TYR A 254 -3.42 2.52 24.00
CA TYR A 254 -4.45 1.56 23.59
C TYR A 254 -5.81 2.24 23.38
N GLY A 255 -6.36 2.10 22.18
CA GLY A 255 -7.64 2.65 21.79
C GLY A 255 -7.64 4.12 21.38
N ALA A 256 -6.49 4.82 21.40
CA ALA A 256 -6.38 6.19 20.95
C ALA A 256 -5.34 6.29 19.82
N HIS A 257 -5.65 7.03 18.75
CA HIS A 257 -4.79 7.17 17.56
C HIS A 257 -4.35 5.82 16.96
N GLU A 258 -5.27 4.85 16.94
CA GLU A 258 -5.00 3.53 16.38
C GLU A 258 -5.03 3.59 14.85
N HIS A 259 -4.01 4.23 14.27
CA HIS A 259 -3.88 4.47 12.83
C HIS A 259 -3.87 3.17 12.04
N ASN A 260 -3.06 2.19 12.48
CA ASN A 260 -2.91 0.89 11.83
C ASN A 260 -4.21 0.08 11.93
N ALA A 261 -4.75 -0.12 13.13
CA ALA A 261 -5.98 -0.90 13.35
C ALA A 261 -7.19 -0.26 12.66
N GLY A 262 -7.31 1.08 12.73
CA GLY A 262 -8.39 1.81 12.07
C GLY A 262 -8.40 1.63 10.56
N TRP A 263 -7.26 1.81 9.90
CA TRP A 263 -7.18 1.63 8.45
C TRP A 263 -7.35 0.17 8.02
N LEU A 264 -6.79 -0.80 8.75
CA LEU A 264 -7.00 -2.23 8.46
C LEU A 264 -8.48 -2.62 8.56
N LEU A 265 -9.20 -2.15 9.58
CA LEU A 265 -10.63 -2.40 9.77
C LEU A 265 -11.46 -1.79 8.64
N LEU A 266 -11.25 -0.51 8.32
CA LEU A 266 -12.04 0.20 7.30
C LEU A 266 -11.72 -0.29 5.88
N ALA A 267 -10.46 -0.62 5.58
CA ALA A 267 -10.08 -1.21 4.31
C ALA A 267 -10.71 -2.58 4.09
N LYS A 268 -10.74 -3.44 5.13
CA LYS A 268 -11.47 -4.70 5.10
C LYS A 268 -12.93 -4.48 4.71
N MET A 269 -13.61 -3.53 5.37
CA MET A 269 -15.00 -3.22 5.09
C MET A 269 -15.22 -2.70 3.67
N LEU A 270 -14.36 -1.85 3.15
CA LEU A 270 -14.43 -1.38 1.76
C LEU A 270 -14.25 -2.53 0.77
N ASN A 271 -13.23 -3.36 0.95
CA ASN A 271 -12.92 -4.47 0.06
C ASN A 271 -14.02 -5.55 0.04
N GLU A 272 -14.67 -5.79 1.18
CA GLU A 272 -15.78 -6.74 1.29
C GLU A 272 -17.09 -6.23 0.69
N ASN A 273 -17.35 -4.91 0.74
CA ASN A 273 -18.67 -4.36 0.41
C ASN A 273 -18.72 -3.53 -0.88
N MET A 274 -17.56 -3.18 -1.48
CA MET A 274 -17.47 -2.38 -2.69
C MET A 274 -16.62 -3.06 -3.76
N SER A 275 -17.26 -3.82 -4.63
CA SER A 275 -16.57 -4.53 -5.73
C SER A 275 -15.76 -3.63 -6.67
N GLY A 276 -16.16 -2.34 -6.80
CA GLY A 276 -15.48 -1.34 -7.61
C GLY A 276 -14.36 -0.58 -6.91
N ILE A 277 -14.03 -0.93 -5.65
CA ILE A 277 -12.96 -0.29 -4.86
C ILE A 277 -11.91 -1.34 -4.45
N GLN A 278 -10.66 -0.90 -4.45
CA GLN A 278 -9.53 -1.60 -3.83
C GLN A 278 -8.91 -0.68 -2.80
N ALA A 279 -9.02 -1.03 -1.53
CA ALA A 279 -8.34 -0.35 -0.43
C ALA A 279 -7.05 -1.08 -0.09
N ALA A 280 -5.90 -0.40 -0.26
CA ALA A 280 -4.58 -0.92 0.04
C ALA A 280 -3.98 -0.17 1.23
N VAL A 281 -3.70 -0.88 2.34
CA VAL A 281 -3.18 -0.27 3.58
C VAL A 281 -1.67 -0.41 3.66
N TYR A 282 -1.01 0.70 3.98
CA TYR A 282 0.41 0.75 4.34
C TYR A 282 0.54 1.25 5.77
N THR A 283 1.07 0.41 6.64
CA THR A 283 1.17 0.64 8.08
C THR A 283 2.51 1.24 8.50
N ASN A 284 2.53 1.87 9.69
CA ASN A 284 3.74 2.37 10.35
C ASN A 284 4.50 3.46 9.57
N GLY A 285 3.79 4.32 8.88
CA GLY A 285 4.34 5.50 8.22
C GLY A 285 4.22 5.49 6.70
N TRP A 286 5.00 6.34 6.05
CA TRP A 286 4.97 6.45 4.58
C TRP A 286 5.38 5.13 3.90
N PRO A 287 4.69 4.72 2.83
CA PRO A 287 4.98 3.47 2.15
C PRO A 287 6.44 3.36 1.70
N ARG A 288 7.10 2.26 2.06
CA ARG A 288 8.45 1.94 1.56
C ARG A 288 8.42 1.18 0.24
N ASP A 289 7.26 0.67 -0.16
CA ASP A 289 7.01 0.11 -1.47
C ASP A 289 7.07 1.22 -2.53
N PRO A 290 8.05 1.21 -3.45
CA PRO A 290 8.18 2.26 -4.47
C PRO A 290 6.98 2.28 -5.44
N THR A 291 6.17 1.22 -5.46
CA THR A 291 4.99 1.06 -6.33
C THR A 291 3.68 1.34 -5.61
N ALA A 292 3.70 1.75 -4.33
CA ALA A 292 2.50 1.92 -3.52
C ALA A 292 1.44 2.82 -4.17
N PHE A 293 1.88 3.92 -4.76
CA PHE A 293 0.99 4.92 -5.38
C PHE A 293 0.75 4.70 -6.88
N ASP A 294 1.28 3.62 -7.46
CA ASP A 294 1.02 3.32 -8.87
C ASP A 294 -0.47 3.03 -9.05
N ASN A 295 -1.08 3.71 -10.04
CA ASN A 295 -2.51 3.63 -10.35
C ASN A 295 -3.44 4.00 -9.17
N ALA A 296 -2.97 4.78 -8.19
CA ALA A 296 -3.82 5.28 -7.12
C ALA A 296 -4.81 6.33 -7.67
N ASP A 297 -6.09 6.17 -7.33
CA ASP A 297 -7.13 7.17 -7.56
C ASP A 297 -7.28 8.09 -6.35
N ALA A 298 -6.91 7.63 -5.16
CA ALA A 298 -6.89 8.42 -3.94
C ALA A 298 -5.83 7.96 -2.94
N VAL A 299 -5.41 8.90 -2.08
CA VAL A 299 -4.56 8.68 -0.91
C VAL A 299 -5.29 9.19 0.32
N ALA A 300 -5.49 8.34 1.31
CA ALA A 300 -6.09 8.65 2.61
C ALA A 300 -5.05 8.51 3.72
N ILE A 301 -4.84 9.54 4.51
CA ILE A 301 -3.77 9.62 5.51
C ILE A 301 -4.38 9.75 6.90
N PHE A 302 -4.07 8.80 7.78
CA PHE A 302 -4.42 8.82 9.19
C PHE A 302 -3.14 8.65 10.01
N CYS A 303 -2.66 9.72 10.61
CA CYS A 303 -1.39 9.76 11.32
C CYS A 303 -1.37 10.89 12.34
N ASP A 304 -0.34 10.93 13.17
CA ASP A 304 -0.06 12.13 13.96
C ASP A 304 0.37 13.30 13.07
N GLY A 305 0.07 14.50 13.56
CA GLY A 305 0.27 15.76 12.84
C GLY A 305 1.53 16.52 13.22
N GLY A 306 1.49 17.83 12.94
CA GLY A 306 2.59 18.74 13.18
C GLY A 306 3.85 18.38 12.39
N GLY A 307 5.02 18.61 12.96
CA GLY A 307 6.31 18.25 12.34
C GLY A 307 6.56 16.76 12.18
N GLY A 308 5.77 15.91 12.85
CA GLY A 308 5.81 14.44 12.78
C GLY A 308 4.92 13.84 11.69
N HIS A 309 4.11 14.66 11.00
CA HIS A 309 3.21 14.17 9.97
C HIS A 309 3.95 13.42 8.86
N VAL A 310 3.42 12.26 8.46
CA VAL A 310 4.10 11.35 7.51
C VAL A 310 4.43 11.97 6.16
N VAL A 311 3.70 13.00 5.72
CA VAL A 311 3.98 13.69 4.44
C VAL A 311 5.11 14.70 4.51
N MET A 312 5.63 15.08 5.68
CA MET A 312 6.61 16.17 5.82
C MET A 312 7.88 15.99 4.96
N ARG A 313 8.26 14.75 4.70
CA ARG A 313 9.38 14.42 3.81
C ARG A 313 8.95 14.05 2.39
N HIS A 314 7.64 14.13 2.10
CA HIS A 314 6.99 13.66 0.87
C HIS A 314 6.01 14.68 0.29
N LEU A 315 6.13 15.95 0.67
CA LEU A 315 5.23 17.02 0.22
C LEU A 315 5.18 17.13 -1.30
N GLU A 316 6.35 17.20 -1.96
CA GLU A 316 6.43 17.28 -3.42
C GLU A 316 5.91 16.00 -4.11
N GLU A 317 6.15 14.83 -3.52
CA GLU A 317 5.66 13.55 -4.05
C GLU A 317 4.12 13.51 -3.99
N THR A 318 3.55 13.89 -2.84
CA THR A 318 2.09 13.98 -2.67
C THR A 318 1.48 15.03 -3.58
N ASP A 319 2.13 16.16 -3.75
CA ASP A 319 1.66 17.23 -4.64
C ASP A 319 1.63 16.79 -6.12
N LYS A 320 2.64 16.01 -6.55
CA LYS A 320 2.63 15.40 -7.89
C LYS A 320 1.46 14.44 -8.09
N LEU A 321 1.07 13.70 -7.04
CA LEU A 321 -0.13 12.84 -7.09
C LEU A 321 -1.40 13.71 -7.17
N ALA A 322 -1.51 14.71 -6.31
CA ALA A 322 -2.64 15.64 -6.32
C ALA A 322 -2.83 16.30 -7.69
N LYS A 323 -1.76 16.85 -8.27
CA LYS A 323 -1.77 17.47 -9.62
C LYS A 323 -2.13 16.52 -10.77
N LYS A 324 -2.03 15.22 -10.57
CA LYS A 324 -2.54 14.19 -11.50
C LYS A 324 -4.04 13.89 -11.31
N GLY A 325 -4.72 14.61 -10.41
CA GLY A 325 -6.13 14.38 -10.09
C GLY A 325 -6.38 13.33 -9.00
N VAL A 326 -5.33 12.74 -8.40
CA VAL A 326 -5.47 11.79 -7.29
C VAL A 326 -6.15 12.49 -6.10
N GLY A 327 -7.21 11.89 -5.55
CA GLY A 327 -7.90 12.42 -4.38
C GLY A 327 -7.01 12.34 -3.13
N ILE A 328 -7.06 13.35 -2.27
CA ILE A 328 -6.29 13.37 -1.01
C ILE A 328 -7.25 13.53 0.17
N ALA A 329 -7.06 12.75 1.21
CA ALA A 329 -7.79 12.91 2.46
C ALA A 329 -6.87 12.81 3.68
N CYS A 330 -7.14 13.66 4.68
CA CYS A 330 -6.43 13.65 5.96
C CYS A 330 -7.44 13.46 7.10
N PHE A 331 -7.08 12.60 8.06
CA PHE A 331 -7.97 12.19 9.14
C PHE A 331 -7.35 12.49 10.50
N HIS A 332 -8.18 13.00 11.41
CA HIS A 332 -7.90 13.34 12.79
C HIS A 332 -6.67 14.25 12.89
N TYR A 333 -5.64 13.88 13.64
CA TYR A 333 -4.43 14.68 13.80
C TYR A 333 -3.66 14.88 12.47
N GLY A 334 -3.90 14.02 11.48
CA GLY A 334 -3.37 14.20 10.12
C GLY A 334 -3.88 15.43 9.37
N VAL A 335 -4.83 16.21 9.91
CA VAL A 335 -5.20 17.52 9.34
C VAL A 335 -4.28 18.65 9.80
N GLU A 336 -3.34 18.38 10.73
CA GLU A 336 -2.39 19.35 11.26
C GLU A 336 -1.01 19.20 10.62
N VAL A 337 -0.50 20.30 10.09
CA VAL A 337 0.90 20.43 9.65
C VAL A 337 1.42 21.81 10.06
N PRO A 338 2.75 22.02 10.10
CA PRO A 338 3.32 23.33 10.35
C PRO A 338 2.78 24.41 9.42
N LYS A 339 2.57 25.61 9.95
CA LYS A 339 2.21 26.78 9.17
C LYS A 339 3.27 27.08 8.11
N GLY A 340 2.84 27.65 6.98
CA GLY A 340 3.70 28.01 5.86
C GLY A 340 3.58 27.00 4.73
N GLU A 341 4.68 26.55 4.16
CA GLU A 341 4.68 25.66 2.99
C GLU A 341 3.85 24.37 3.19
N PRO A 342 4.00 23.61 4.29
CA PRO A 342 3.17 22.43 4.51
C PRO A 342 1.66 22.75 4.60
N GLY A 343 1.30 23.84 5.31
CA GLY A 343 -0.08 24.32 5.40
C GLY A 343 -0.65 24.69 4.04
N ASN A 344 0.14 25.33 3.18
CA ASN A 344 -0.28 25.67 1.83
C ASN A 344 -0.58 24.41 1.00
N TYR A 345 0.23 23.38 1.10
CA TYR A 345 -0.06 22.09 0.44
C TYR A 345 -1.39 21.47 0.91
N LEU A 346 -1.70 21.50 2.21
CA LEU A 346 -2.99 20.98 2.69
C LEU A 346 -4.17 21.87 2.21
N LEU A 347 -4.01 23.19 2.13
CA LEU A 347 -5.01 24.07 1.50
C LEU A 347 -5.25 23.68 0.04
N ASP A 348 -4.18 23.41 -0.72
CA ASP A 348 -4.28 23.01 -2.12
C ASP A 348 -4.90 21.61 -2.28
N TRP A 349 -4.57 20.64 -1.39
CA TRP A 349 -5.01 19.26 -1.54
C TRP A 349 -6.40 19.00 -0.97
N ILE A 350 -6.69 19.52 0.24
CA ILE A 350 -7.92 19.22 0.99
C ILE A 350 -8.74 20.47 1.36
N GLY A 351 -8.30 21.65 0.97
CA GLY A 351 -9.03 22.91 1.15
C GLY A 351 -9.03 23.50 2.56
N GLY A 352 -8.37 22.85 3.51
CA GLY A 352 -8.29 23.33 4.90
C GLY A 352 -7.32 22.51 5.75
N TYR A 353 -6.83 23.09 6.85
CA TYR A 353 -5.94 22.42 7.79
C TYR A 353 -6.01 23.03 9.19
N PHE A 354 -5.53 22.31 10.20
CA PHE A 354 -5.31 22.85 11.54
C PHE A 354 -4.04 23.70 11.55
N GLU A 355 -4.19 24.96 11.93
CA GLU A 355 -3.06 25.90 12.13
C GLU A 355 -2.84 26.15 13.62
N THR A 356 -1.64 25.87 14.13
CA THR A 356 -1.25 26.10 15.51
C THR A 356 -1.54 27.56 15.93
N PHE A 357 -2.09 27.79 17.13
CA PHE A 357 -2.56 29.07 17.68
C PHE A 357 -3.71 29.75 16.95
N TRP A 358 -4.28 29.12 15.93
CA TRP A 358 -5.52 29.48 15.27
C TRP A 358 -6.61 28.46 15.57
N SER A 359 -6.36 27.20 15.31
CA SER A 359 -7.25 26.07 15.58
C SER A 359 -7.05 25.52 16.99
N VAL A 360 -7.99 24.70 17.48
CA VAL A 360 -7.93 24.00 18.77
C VAL A 360 -8.50 22.59 18.65
N ASN A 361 -8.06 21.69 19.55
CA ASN A 361 -8.39 20.26 19.55
C ASN A 361 -8.90 19.74 20.92
N PRO A 362 -9.95 20.33 21.52
CA PRO A 362 -10.52 19.82 22.76
C PRO A 362 -11.39 18.59 22.54
N HIS A 363 -11.53 17.76 23.58
CA HIS A 363 -12.59 16.73 23.65
C HIS A 363 -13.95 17.36 23.96
N TRP A 364 -14.96 17.02 23.19
CA TRP A 364 -16.33 17.51 23.40
C TRP A 364 -17.38 16.65 22.67
N GLU A 365 -18.63 16.68 23.19
CA GLU A 365 -19.76 16.06 22.54
C GLU A 365 -20.24 16.93 21.38
N ALA A 366 -20.08 16.47 20.15
CA ALA A 366 -20.55 17.17 18.97
C ALA A 366 -21.90 16.60 18.52
N GLU A 367 -22.90 17.47 18.32
CA GLU A 367 -24.22 17.10 17.83
C GLU A 367 -24.37 17.53 16.36
N PHE A 368 -24.46 16.56 15.44
CA PHE A 368 -24.64 16.79 14.01
C PHE A 368 -26.12 16.66 13.63
N LYS A 369 -26.90 17.70 13.91
CA LYS A 369 -28.37 17.70 13.72
C LYS A 369 -28.79 17.82 12.26
N LYS A 370 -27.95 18.41 11.42
CA LYS A 370 -28.22 18.64 9.99
C LYS A 370 -27.01 18.24 9.17
N LEU A 371 -27.24 17.43 8.16
CA LEU A 371 -26.22 17.00 7.21
C LEU A 371 -26.51 17.64 5.83
N PRO A 372 -25.51 18.08 5.08
CA PRO A 372 -25.72 18.63 3.73
C PRO A 372 -26.13 17.50 2.77
N LYS A 373 -26.78 17.87 1.67
CA LYS A 373 -27.02 16.93 0.57
C LYS A 373 -25.74 16.76 -0.24
N HIS A 374 -24.96 15.72 0.11
CA HIS A 374 -23.67 15.42 -0.52
C HIS A 374 -23.49 13.88 -0.63
N PRO A 375 -22.73 13.36 -1.61
CA PRO A 375 -22.45 11.93 -1.68
C PRO A 375 -21.88 11.32 -0.38
N ILE A 376 -21.03 12.05 0.34
CA ILE A 376 -20.43 11.61 1.61
C ILE A 376 -21.51 11.38 2.71
N THR A 377 -22.63 12.07 2.66
CA THR A 377 -23.71 11.97 3.66
C THR A 377 -24.85 11.01 3.25
N ARG A 378 -24.71 10.32 2.13
CA ARG A 378 -25.72 9.34 1.69
C ARG A 378 -25.89 8.23 2.73
N GLY A 379 -27.14 7.99 3.15
CA GLY A 379 -27.49 6.97 4.14
C GLY A 379 -26.96 7.25 5.56
N VAL A 380 -26.38 8.42 5.82
CA VAL A 380 -25.95 8.86 7.16
C VAL A 380 -27.09 9.60 7.83
N LYS A 381 -27.43 9.21 9.06
CA LYS A 381 -28.42 9.89 9.89
C LYS A 381 -27.74 10.95 10.77
N PRO A 382 -28.49 11.97 11.26
CA PRO A 382 -28.01 12.83 12.34
C PRO A 382 -27.53 12.00 13.53
N PHE A 383 -26.39 12.35 14.10
CA PHE A 383 -25.79 11.65 15.23
C PHE A 383 -25.05 12.60 16.17
N SER A 384 -24.75 12.15 17.38
CA SER A 384 -23.82 12.81 18.28
C SER A 384 -22.68 11.88 18.67
N MET A 385 -21.53 12.47 18.95
CA MET A 385 -20.30 11.73 19.26
C MET A 385 -19.39 12.56 20.14
N ASN A 386 -18.95 12.00 21.24
CA ASN A 386 -17.83 12.54 22.00
C ASN A 386 -16.51 12.08 21.39
N ASP A 387 -15.72 13.04 20.90
CA ASP A 387 -14.40 12.80 20.32
C ASP A 387 -13.52 14.02 20.54
N GLU A 388 -12.25 13.94 20.20
CA GLU A 388 -11.35 15.08 20.14
C GLU A 388 -11.56 15.83 18.81
N TRP A 389 -12.72 16.52 18.73
CA TRP A 389 -13.08 17.25 17.53
C TRP A 389 -12.30 18.55 17.42
N TYR A 390 -11.36 18.60 16.47
CA TYR A 390 -10.62 19.82 16.15
C TYR A 390 -11.54 20.80 15.44
N TYR A 391 -11.42 22.08 15.78
CA TYR A 391 -12.24 23.10 15.15
C TYR A 391 -11.49 24.40 14.92
N HIS A 392 -12.14 25.33 14.21
CA HIS A 392 -11.60 26.59 13.73
C HIS A 392 -10.45 26.38 12.76
N MET A 393 -10.69 25.51 11.77
CA MET A 393 -9.70 25.20 10.73
C MET A 393 -9.34 26.45 9.90
N ARG A 394 -8.14 26.48 9.38
CA ARG A 394 -7.75 27.38 8.32
C ARG A 394 -8.27 26.82 7.01
N PHE A 395 -9.12 27.54 6.29
CA PHE A 395 -9.64 27.16 4.99
C PHE A 395 -9.05 28.03 3.87
N VAL A 396 -9.18 27.57 2.62
CA VAL A 396 -8.96 28.40 1.43
C VAL A 396 -9.85 29.65 1.49
N GLU A 397 -9.44 30.71 0.79
CA GLU A 397 -10.13 31.98 0.77
C GLU A 397 -11.63 31.79 0.42
N ASP A 398 -12.50 32.42 1.24
CA ASP A 398 -13.96 32.35 1.14
C ASP A 398 -14.53 30.92 1.09
N MET A 399 -13.78 29.93 1.58
CA MET A 399 -14.13 28.49 1.51
C MET A 399 -14.53 28.07 0.07
N LYS A 400 -13.91 28.66 -0.94
CA LYS A 400 -14.21 28.36 -2.33
C LYS A 400 -14.07 26.86 -2.63
N ASN A 401 -15.13 26.26 -3.17
CA ASN A 401 -15.22 24.82 -3.46
C ASN A 401 -15.13 23.91 -2.22
N VAL A 402 -15.18 24.45 -1.01
CA VAL A 402 -15.27 23.68 0.24
C VAL A 402 -16.74 23.53 0.63
N THR A 403 -17.17 22.28 0.82
CA THR A 403 -18.49 21.94 1.35
C THR A 403 -18.34 21.40 2.78
N PRO A 404 -18.83 22.11 3.81
CA PRO A 404 -18.89 21.58 5.16
C PRO A 404 -19.76 20.31 5.23
N ILE A 405 -19.20 19.21 5.70
CA ILE A 405 -19.88 17.91 5.82
C ILE A 405 -20.42 17.72 7.23
N LEU A 406 -19.59 17.95 8.25
CA LEU A 406 -20.01 17.98 9.65
C LEU A 406 -19.82 19.35 10.26
N THR A 407 -20.87 19.88 10.84
CA THR A 407 -20.88 21.19 11.48
C THR A 407 -21.61 21.09 12.82
N ALA A 408 -20.98 21.57 13.88
CA ALA A 408 -21.57 21.62 15.21
C ALA A 408 -21.11 22.90 15.94
N ILE A 409 -21.76 23.20 17.07
CA ILE A 409 -21.40 24.34 17.92
C ILE A 409 -20.63 23.81 19.13
N PRO A 410 -19.28 24.02 19.19
CA PRO A 410 -18.51 23.62 20.33
C PRO A 410 -18.97 24.35 21.61
N PRO A 411 -19.03 23.69 22.76
CA PRO A 411 -19.33 24.33 24.03
C PRO A 411 -18.35 25.47 24.33
N ASP A 412 -18.84 26.61 24.83
CA ASP A 412 -17.98 27.75 25.15
C ASP A 412 -16.90 27.43 26.17
N SER A 413 -17.11 26.42 27.02
CA SER A 413 -16.09 25.90 27.94
C SER A 413 -14.83 25.42 27.24
N THR A 414 -14.92 24.89 26.01
CA THR A 414 -13.78 24.43 25.21
C THR A 414 -12.97 25.58 24.63
N ARG A 415 -13.53 26.78 24.55
CA ARG A 415 -12.91 27.99 23.98
C ARG A 415 -12.17 28.84 25.03
N ARG A 416 -12.36 28.55 26.35
CA ARG A 416 -11.92 29.39 27.49
C ARG A 416 -10.73 28.86 28.26
N ARG A 417 -10.25 27.66 27.95
CA ARG A 417 -9.13 27.02 28.63
C ARG A 417 -7.82 27.62 28.14
N GLY A 418 -7.18 28.50 28.86
CA GLY A 418 -5.83 28.97 28.58
C GLY A 418 -5.59 29.56 27.18
N ASN A 419 -4.37 29.47 26.69
CA ASN A 419 -3.94 29.84 25.33
C ASN A 419 -3.07 28.73 24.74
N ASP A 420 -3.63 27.54 24.62
CA ASP A 420 -2.97 26.35 24.10
C ASP A 420 -3.87 25.64 23.05
N ALA A 421 -3.34 24.63 22.40
CA ALA A 421 -4.06 23.87 21.38
C ALA A 421 -5.30 23.15 21.93
N HIS A 422 -5.28 22.70 23.19
CA HIS A 422 -6.38 21.94 23.79
C HIS A 422 -7.42 22.82 24.47
N GLY A 423 -7.13 24.05 24.74
CA GLY A 423 -7.93 24.86 25.64
C GLY A 423 -8.49 26.15 25.07
N GLY A 424 -7.96 26.66 23.98
CA GLY A 424 -8.46 27.89 23.39
C GLY A 424 -7.39 28.90 23.05
N ASN A 425 -7.82 29.93 22.32
CA ASN A 425 -7.00 31.07 21.94
C ASN A 425 -7.92 32.28 21.65
N PRO A 426 -7.39 33.49 21.43
CA PRO A 426 -8.21 34.66 21.15
C PRO A 426 -9.16 34.52 19.94
N HIS A 427 -8.74 33.77 18.92
CA HIS A 427 -9.51 33.60 17.69
C HIS A 427 -10.78 32.77 17.95
N VAL A 428 -10.65 31.60 18.61
CA VAL A 428 -11.82 30.77 18.94
C VAL A 428 -12.72 31.42 19.98
N ARG A 429 -12.18 32.24 20.91
CA ARG A 429 -12.97 33.02 21.86
C ARG A 429 -13.85 34.08 21.20
N ALA A 430 -13.37 34.69 20.13
CA ALA A 430 -14.16 35.64 19.34
C ALA A 430 -15.36 34.98 18.61
N ARG A 431 -15.42 33.64 18.59
CA ARG A 431 -16.46 32.86 17.92
C ARG A 431 -17.35 32.06 18.88
N MET A 432 -17.48 32.51 20.14
CA MET A 432 -18.39 31.87 21.10
C MET A 432 -19.80 31.74 20.54
N GLY A 433 -20.42 30.55 20.73
CA GLY A 433 -21.75 30.23 20.23
C GLY A 433 -21.86 30.05 18.71
N MET A 434 -20.78 30.23 17.97
CA MET A 434 -20.78 30.07 16.50
C MET A 434 -20.50 28.62 16.09
N PRO A 435 -21.10 28.17 14.95
CA PRO A 435 -20.81 26.87 14.39
C PRO A 435 -19.38 26.77 13.86
N GLU A 436 -18.83 25.57 13.93
CA GLU A 436 -17.51 25.20 13.43
C GLU A 436 -17.60 23.93 12.58
N HIS A 437 -16.76 23.87 11.55
CA HIS A 437 -16.73 22.75 10.62
C HIS A 437 -15.62 21.76 11.03
N VAL A 438 -16.00 20.51 11.28
CA VAL A 438 -15.10 19.45 11.77
C VAL A 438 -14.90 18.33 10.74
N ALA A 439 -15.65 18.36 9.63
CA ALA A 439 -15.40 17.58 8.42
C ALA A 439 -15.82 18.38 7.20
N TRP A 440 -15.05 18.29 6.13
CA TRP A 440 -15.30 19.03 4.90
C TRP A 440 -14.85 18.28 3.65
N ALA A 441 -15.56 18.47 2.55
CA ALA A 441 -15.18 18.03 1.22
C ALA A 441 -14.64 19.22 0.44
N TYR A 442 -13.68 19.00 -0.43
CA TYR A 442 -13.09 20.00 -1.29
C TYR A 442 -13.04 19.51 -2.74
N GLU A 443 -13.70 20.24 -3.63
CA GLU A 443 -13.62 20.01 -5.06
C GLU A 443 -12.53 20.92 -5.63
N ARG A 444 -11.36 20.34 -5.88
CA ARG A 444 -10.19 21.09 -6.34
C ARG A 444 -10.41 21.69 -7.73
N PRO A 445 -9.79 22.83 -8.05
CA PRO A 445 -9.91 23.47 -9.36
C PRO A 445 -9.40 22.59 -10.52
N ASP A 446 -8.51 21.63 -10.25
CA ASP A 446 -7.96 20.67 -11.20
C ASP A 446 -8.89 19.45 -11.46
N GLY A 447 -10.05 19.41 -10.81
CA GLY A 447 -11.00 18.30 -10.88
C GLY A 447 -10.75 17.17 -9.89
N GLY A 448 -9.66 17.21 -9.12
CA GLY A 448 -9.40 16.29 -8.03
C GLY A 448 -10.28 16.56 -6.80
N ARG A 449 -10.31 15.66 -5.84
CA ARG A 449 -11.13 15.73 -4.63
C ARG A 449 -10.27 15.71 -3.38
N GLY A 450 -10.64 16.55 -2.40
CA GLY A 450 -10.02 16.63 -1.10
C GLY A 450 -11.01 16.35 0.02
N PHE A 451 -10.58 15.79 1.14
CA PHE A 451 -11.41 15.59 2.31
C PHE A 451 -10.60 15.77 3.60
N GLY A 452 -11.13 16.53 4.54
CA GLY A 452 -10.59 16.66 5.88
C GLY A 452 -11.62 16.22 6.92
N PHE A 453 -11.17 15.49 7.92
CA PHE A 453 -12.01 14.94 8.97
C PHE A 453 -11.28 14.96 10.31
N THR A 454 -11.80 15.63 11.32
CA THR A 454 -11.10 15.86 12.59
C THR A 454 -11.43 14.87 13.69
N GLY A 455 -12.47 14.03 13.53
CA GLY A 455 -12.77 12.95 14.47
C GLY A 455 -11.89 11.73 14.28
N GLY A 456 -12.05 10.73 15.16
CA GLY A 456 -11.32 9.47 15.08
C GLY A 456 -10.17 9.32 16.08
N HIS A 457 -10.16 10.12 17.14
CA HIS A 457 -9.26 9.94 18.28
C HIS A 457 -9.44 8.57 18.91
N TRP A 458 -10.73 8.21 19.18
CA TRP A 458 -11.06 6.93 19.78
C TRP A 458 -11.31 5.85 18.74
N HIS A 459 -10.60 4.74 18.83
CA HIS A 459 -10.71 3.64 17.89
C HIS A 459 -12.10 2.99 17.86
N TRP A 460 -12.79 2.89 19.00
CA TRP A 460 -14.15 2.36 19.08
C TRP A 460 -15.20 3.24 18.45
N SER A 461 -14.91 4.51 18.12
CA SER A 461 -15.82 5.36 17.33
C SER A 461 -16.17 4.74 15.96
N TRP A 462 -15.29 3.88 15.42
CA TRP A 462 -15.56 3.11 14.20
C TRP A 462 -16.75 2.14 14.33
N ALA A 463 -17.21 1.81 15.54
CA ALA A 463 -18.39 1.00 15.77
C ALA A 463 -19.71 1.79 15.64
N SER A 464 -19.71 3.12 15.69
CA SER A 464 -20.88 3.92 15.35
C SER A 464 -21.18 3.82 13.85
N ASN A 465 -22.40 3.40 13.53
CA ASN A 465 -22.80 3.13 12.14
C ASN A 465 -22.78 4.38 11.27
N ASP A 466 -23.25 5.51 11.77
CA ASP A 466 -23.32 6.76 11.02
C ASP A 466 -21.94 7.44 10.88
N PHE A 467 -21.14 7.44 11.94
CA PHE A 467 -19.76 7.92 11.92
C PHE A 467 -18.92 7.11 10.92
N ARG A 468 -18.97 5.78 11.00
CA ARG A 468 -18.22 4.88 10.11
C ARG A 468 -18.69 5.01 8.66
N LYS A 469 -20.02 5.03 8.42
CA LYS A 469 -20.61 5.18 7.08
C LYS A 469 -20.13 6.46 6.40
N LEU A 470 -20.11 7.59 7.12
CA LEU A 470 -19.61 8.86 6.60
C LEU A 470 -18.15 8.75 6.12
N VAL A 471 -17.31 8.11 6.92
CA VAL A 471 -15.89 7.92 6.58
C VAL A 471 -15.72 6.96 5.41
N LEU A 472 -16.44 5.82 5.37
CA LEU A 472 -16.40 4.91 4.22
C LEU A 472 -16.88 5.60 2.93
N ASN A 473 -17.95 6.40 3.01
CA ASN A 473 -18.44 7.19 1.88
C ASN A 473 -17.37 8.18 1.39
N SER A 474 -16.66 8.85 2.31
CA SER A 474 -15.61 9.82 1.96
C SER A 474 -14.44 9.15 1.23
N LEU A 475 -14.01 7.96 1.71
CA LEU A 475 -12.96 7.17 1.09
C LEU A 475 -13.31 6.75 -0.35
N VAL A 476 -14.57 6.40 -0.60
CA VAL A 476 -15.05 6.12 -1.96
C VAL A 476 -15.16 7.41 -2.78
N TRP A 477 -15.73 8.47 -2.22
CA TRP A 477 -15.94 9.73 -2.92
C TRP A 477 -14.62 10.34 -3.43
N ILE A 478 -13.56 10.35 -2.62
CA ILE A 478 -12.27 10.92 -3.04
C ILE A 478 -11.61 10.18 -4.22
N THR A 479 -11.98 8.90 -4.47
CA THR A 479 -11.49 8.17 -5.65
C THR A 479 -12.16 8.58 -6.96
N GLY A 480 -13.19 9.43 -6.90
CA GLY A 480 -14.04 9.74 -8.04
C GLY A 480 -15.13 8.70 -8.32
N ALA A 481 -15.18 7.62 -7.54
CA ALA A 481 -16.25 6.62 -7.66
C ALA A 481 -17.60 7.14 -7.14
N GLU A 482 -18.68 6.52 -7.60
CA GLU A 482 -20.04 6.81 -7.12
C GLU A 482 -20.26 6.17 -5.75
N VAL A 483 -20.71 6.97 -4.80
CA VAL A 483 -21.19 6.48 -3.50
C VAL A 483 -22.63 6.00 -3.68
N PRO A 484 -22.99 4.78 -3.24
CA PRO A 484 -24.37 4.29 -3.34
C PRO A 484 -25.39 5.22 -2.68
N PRO A 485 -26.65 5.21 -3.12
CA PRO A 485 -27.70 6.10 -2.55
C PRO A 485 -27.86 5.98 -1.03
N ASP A 486 -27.73 4.76 -0.48
CA ASP A 486 -27.83 4.48 0.95
C ASP A 486 -26.48 4.46 1.68
N GLY A 487 -25.41 4.95 1.02
CA GLY A 487 -24.04 4.91 1.49
C GLY A 487 -23.41 3.52 1.42
N ILE A 488 -22.18 3.40 1.87
CA ILE A 488 -21.45 2.13 1.87
C ILE A 488 -22.02 1.21 2.96
N PRO A 489 -22.50 0.01 2.61
CA PRO A 489 -22.93 -0.95 3.61
C PRO A 489 -21.75 -1.46 4.42
N SER A 490 -21.94 -1.63 5.72
CA SER A 490 -20.96 -2.28 6.59
C SER A 490 -21.64 -2.78 7.85
N LYS A 491 -21.20 -3.92 8.37
CA LYS A 491 -21.66 -4.42 9.67
C LYS A 491 -20.98 -3.63 10.79
N THR A 492 -21.66 -3.46 11.92
CA THR A 492 -21.02 -2.97 13.14
C THR A 492 -19.94 -3.96 13.54
N PRO A 493 -18.67 -3.51 13.71
CA PRO A 493 -17.59 -4.41 14.12
C PRO A 493 -17.84 -4.93 15.53
N SER A 494 -17.48 -6.18 15.77
CA SER A 494 -17.45 -6.77 17.10
C SER A 494 -16.33 -6.16 17.94
N LEU A 495 -16.40 -6.34 19.27
CA LEU A 495 -15.31 -5.91 20.16
C LEU A 495 -13.99 -6.62 19.81
N ASP A 496 -14.01 -7.89 19.40
CA ASP A 496 -12.81 -8.60 18.99
C ASP A 496 -12.19 -8.00 17.73
N GLU A 497 -13.01 -7.54 16.77
CA GLU A 497 -12.52 -6.83 15.57
C GLU A 497 -11.93 -5.45 15.90
N LEU A 498 -12.51 -4.74 16.88
CA LEU A 498 -11.98 -3.46 17.37
C LEU A 498 -10.70 -3.63 18.20
N GLU A 499 -10.58 -4.69 18.96
CA GLU A 499 -9.38 -5.00 19.77
C GLU A 499 -8.23 -5.56 18.90
N ALA A 500 -8.53 -6.01 17.68
CA ALA A 500 -7.52 -6.56 16.77
C ALA A 500 -6.60 -5.47 16.19
N ASN A 501 -5.34 -5.81 15.98
CA ASN A 501 -4.32 -4.99 15.31
C ASN A 501 -4.01 -3.63 15.99
N GLN A 502 -4.41 -3.43 17.26
CA GLN A 502 -4.03 -2.25 18.02
C GLN A 502 -2.53 -2.25 18.33
N ASP A 503 -1.94 -1.06 18.35
CA ASP A 503 -0.49 -0.89 18.44
C ASP A 503 0.08 -1.12 19.85
N TYR A 504 -0.77 -1.10 20.87
CA TYR A 504 -0.39 -1.28 22.28
C TYR A 504 -1.10 -2.48 22.90
N PRO A 505 -0.47 -3.14 23.89
CA PRO A 505 -1.14 -4.18 24.67
C PRO A 505 -2.40 -3.65 25.34
N LYS A 506 -3.44 -4.47 25.38
CA LYS A 506 -4.67 -4.17 26.11
C LYS A 506 -4.36 -4.00 27.60
N PRO A 507 -4.74 -2.88 28.24
CA PRO A 507 -4.54 -2.67 29.67
C PRO A 507 -5.34 -3.66 30.53
N ASP A 508 -4.81 -4.03 31.69
CA ASP A 508 -5.49 -4.95 32.62
C ASP A 508 -6.84 -4.41 33.13
N ASN A 509 -6.97 -3.08 33.22
CA ASN A 509 -8.19 -2.39 33.65
C ASN A 509 -9.09 -1.98 32.47
N TRP A 510 -8.93 -2.58 31.31
CA TRP A 510 -9.74 -2.31 30.12
C TRP A 510 -11.21 -2.69 30.37
N ASP A 511 -12.09 -1.69 30.32
CA ASP A 511 -13.54 -1.86 30.54
C ASP A 511 -14.27 -2.16 29.22
N ARG A 512 -14.29 -3.44 28.88
CA ARG A 512 -14.93 -3.94 27.65
C ARG A 512 -16.45 -3.77 27.67
N GLU A 513 -17.08 -3.89 28.85
CA GLU A 513 -18.52 -3.73 29.01
C GLU A 513 -18.96 -2.29 28.74
N ARG A 514 -18.19 -1.33 29.25
CA ARG A 514 -18.43 0.10 28.96
C ARG A 514 -18.38 0.39 27.46
N ILE A 515 -17.39 -0.14 26.74
CA ILE A 515 -17.30 0.07 25.29
C ILE A 515 -18.48 -0.56 24.59
N GLN A 516 -18.91 -1.76 24.99
CA GLN A 516 -20.09 -2.41 24.43
C GLN A 516 -21.36 -1.56 24.64
N GLN A 517 -21.56 -1.00 25.82
CA GLN A 517 -22.69 -0.11 26.12
C GLN A 517 -22.67 1.16 25.26
N MET A 518 -21.48 1.76 25.06
CA MET A 518 -21.36 2.92 24.17
C MET A 518 -21.75 2.58 22.73
N ILE A 519 -21.30 1.43 22.21
CA ILE A 519 -21.64 0.96 20.85
C ILE A 519 -23.15 0.77 20.72
N GLU A 520 -23.80 0.18 21.71
CA GLU A 520 -25.24 0.00 21.74
C GLU A 520 -25.98 1.34 21.71
N GLN A 521 -25.53 2.30 22.53
CA GLN A 521 -26.11 3.65 22.55
C GLN A 521 -26.00 4.39 21.22
N TRP A 522 -24.87 4.26 20.51
CA TRP A 522 -24.69 4.94 19.23
C TRP A 522 -25.52 4.35 18.09
N ASN A 523 -25.95 3.10 18.19
CA ASN A 523 -26.58 2.37 17.11
C ASN A 523 -28.09 2.11 17.34
N HIS A 524 -28.65 2.63 18.45
CA HIS A 524 -30.10 2.66 18.71
C HIS A 524 -30.70 3.97 18.19
#